data_aa146da727c007814a7372746aad2d69
#
_entry.id   aa146da727c007814a7372746aad2d69
#
_cell.length_a   1.000
_cell.length_b   1.000
_cell.length_c   1.000
_cell.angle_alpha   90.00
_cell.angle_beta   90.00
_cell.angle_gamma   90.00
#
_symmetry.space_group_name_H-M   'P 1'
#
loop_
_entity.id
_entity.type
_entity.pdbx_description
1 polymer ?
#
loop_
_entity_poly.entity_id
_entity_poly.type
_entity_poly.pdbx_seq_one_letter_code
_entity_poly.pdbx_strand_id
1 'polypeptide(L)'
;MEARGLSVMGAYREVDFVLHKGEVLGIAGVVGSGREELTRTLFGFVPQSAGALLIDGHEVRLTVPSQAADHGVGYIPRERRTEGLVLSLPVAVNMTLSSLPTNRITGAISLSRELQLAKNWVDKLRIRTPSVEALCLNLSGGNQQKVVLAKWMNAQAHILIFDHPTRGLDVGAKEEVYELIRDLSEEGVAIVLTADTLEETIGLCHSILVMRDGQVTARFDASPGRKPSQVDLIRHMV
;
A
#
# COMPACT_ATOMS: atom_id res chain seq x y z
N MET A 1 10.33 -5.95 5.89
CA MET A 1 9.52 -5.63 7.10
C MET A 1 9.26 -6.91 7.86
N GLU A 2 9.27 -6.88 9.19
CA GLU A 2 9.00 -8.07 10.01
C GLU A 2 8.15 -7.68 11.21
N ALA A 3 7.12 -8.47 11.53
CA ALA A 3 6.32 -8.34 12.74
C ALA A 3 6.60 -9.53 13.67
N ARG A 4 6.79 -9.26 14.96
CA ARG A 4 7.03 -10.25 16.01
C ARG A 4 6.04 -10.06 17.15
N GLY A 5 5.08 -10.96 17.29
CA GLY A 5 4.05 -10.90 18.31
C GLY A 5 3.24 -9.59 18.28
N LEU A 6 3.13 -8.95 17.09
CA LEU A 6 2.52 -7.63 16.94
C LEU A 6 1.06 -7.69 17.35
N SER A 7 0.65 -6.76 18.24
CA SER A 7 -0.69 -6.77 18.82
C SER A 7 -1.27 -5.36 18.94
N VAL A 8 -2.58 -5.25 18.78
CA VAL A 8 -3.37 -4.05 19.10
C VAL A 8 -4.55 -4.48 19.98
N MET A 9 -4.66 -3.88 21.15
CA MET A 9 -5.73 -4.20 22.09
C MET A 9 -7.11 -4.02 21.47
N GLY A 10 -7.94 -5.08 21.52
CA GLY A 10 -9.29 -5.06 20.98
C GLY A 10 -9.39 -5.25 19.46
N ALA A 11 -8.27 -5.40 18.74
CA ALA A 11 -8.26 -5.59 17.29
C ALA A 11 -7.59 -6.91 16.88
N TYR A 12 -6.32 -7.12 17.24
CA TYR A 12 -5.60 -8.35 16.92
C TYR A 12 -4.46 -8.62 17.92
N ARG A 13 -3.97 -9.86 17.97
CA ARG A 13 -2.93 -10.30 18.89
C ARG A 13 -1.94 -11.28 18.26
N GLU A 14 -0.68 -11.18 18.69
CA GLU A 14 0.40 -12.12 18.39
C GLU A 14 0.56 -12.42 16.89
N VAL A 15 0.52 -11.35 16.07
CA VAL A 15 0.74 -11.48 14.64
C VAL A 15 2.25 -11.48 14.36
N ASP A 16 2.71 -12.56 13.72
CA ASP A 16 4.07 -12.73 13.24
C ASP A 16 4.07 -12.84 11.72
N PHE A 17 4.95 -12.14 11.04
CA PHE A 17 5.26 -12.35 9.63
C PHE A 17 6.62 -11.76 9.27
N VAL A 18 7.16 -12.24 8.15
CA VAL A 18 8.28 -11.61 7.47
C VAL A 18 7.82 -11.30 6.04
N LEU A 19 8.06 -10.07 5.61
CA LEU A 19 7.84 -9.59 4.25
C LEU A 19 9.20 -9.30 3.63
N HIS A 20 9.52 -10.01 2.56
CA HIS A 20 10.79 -9.89 1.84
C HIS A 20 10.71 -8.84 0.73
N LYS A 21 11.89 -8.36 0.31
CA LYS A 21 12.00 -7.48 -0.87
C LYS A 21 11.45 -8.20 -2.11
N GLY A 22 10.60 -7.52 -2.86
CA GLY A 22 9.94 -8.08 -4.05
C GLY A 22 8.81 -9.07 -3.74
N GLU A 23 8.44 -9.24 -2.49
CA GLU A 23 7.32 -10.09 -2.10
C GLU A 23 6.01 -9.30 -2.04
N VAL A 24 4.92 -9.94 -2.46
CA VAL A 24 3.55 -9.49 -2.22
C VAL A 24 2.93 -10.41 -1.16
N LEU A 25 2.76 -9.90 0.06
CA LEU A 25 2.11 -10.57 1.17
C LEU A 25 0.64 -10.16 1.22
N GLY A 26 -0.26 -11.11 0.95
CA GLY A 26 -1.70 -10.91 1.10
C GLY A 26 -2.15 -11.09 2.54
N ILE A 27 -3.08 -10.24 2.99
CA ILE A 27 -3.77 -10.42 4.27
C ILE A 27 -5.25 -10.63 3.97
N ALA A 28 -5.73 -11.87 4.15
CA ALA A 28 -7.11 -12.28 3.94
C ALA A 28 -7.85 -12.40 5.28
N GLY A 29 -9.15 -12.16 5.26
CA GLY A 29 -10.02 -12.28 6.44
C GLY A 29 -11.37 -11.63 6.17
N VAL A 30 -12.38 -11.96 6.96
CA VAL A 30 -13.66 -11.26 6.92
C VAL A 30 -13.54 -9.87 7.55
N VAL A 31 -14.52 -9.01 7.33
CA VAL A 31 -14.60 -7.72 8.02
C VAL A 31 -14.62 -7.95 9.53
N GLY A 32 -13.78 -7.22 10.28
CA GLY A 32 -13.63 -7.40 11.74
C GLY A 32 -12.64 -8.50 12.13
N SER A 33 -11.95 -9.13 11.17
CA SER A 33 -10.91 -10.12 11.47
C SER A 33 -9.62 -9.51 12.05
N GLY A 34 -9.48 -8.18 12.07
CA GLY A 34 -8.27 -7.46 12.50
C GLY A 34 -7.31 -7.11 11.36
N ARG A 35 -7.60 -7.53 10.12
CA ARG A 35 -6.72 -7.27 8.96
C ARG A 35 -6.61 -5.79 8.62
N GLU A 36 -7.70 -5.03 8.72
CA GLU A 36 -7.72 -3.60 8.47
C GLU A 36 -6.89 -2.84 9.53
N GLU A 37 -7.03 -3.22 10.80
CA GLU A 37 -6.24 -2.64 11.89
C GLU A 37 -4.76 -2.99 11.74
N LEU A 38 -4.44 -4.21 11.31
CA LEU A 38 -3.06 -4.62 11.05
C LEU A 38 -2.42 -3.73 9.98
N THR A 39 -3.05 -3.57 8.80
CA THR A 39 -2.51 -2.69 7.74
C THR A 39 -2.35 -1.25 8.21
N ARG A 40 -3.29 -0.74 8.99
CA ARG A 40 -3.23 0.62 9.57
C ARG A 40 -2.13 0.74 10.62
N THR A 41 -1.85 -0.31 11.38
CA THR A 41 -0.72 -0.34 12.35
C THR A 41 0.62 -0.30 11.65
N LEU A 42 0.78 -1.04 10.56
CA LEU A 42 2.02 -1.06 9.77
C LEU A 42 2.38 0.30 9.17
N PHE A 43 1.40 1.21 9.05
CA PHE A 43 1.61 2.57 8.60
C PHE A 43 1.56 3.63 9.73
N GLY A 44 1.35 3.22 10.98
CA GLY A 44 1.33 4.13 12.13
C GLY A 44 0.03 4.90 12.34
N PHE A 45 -1.08 4.54 11.68
CA PHE A 45 -2.41 5.09 11.99
C PHE A 45 -2.95 4.58 13.33
N VAL A 46 -2.60 3.35 13.68
CA VAL A 46 -2.97 2.71 14.94
C VAL A 46 -1.69 2.27 15.64
N PRO A 47 -1.37 2.79 16.83
CA PRO A 47 -0.16 2.39 17.54
C PRO A 47 -0.27 0.96 18.06
N GLN A 48 0.81 0.18 17.94
CA GLN A 48 0.89 -1.16 18.52
C GLN A 48 0.80 -1.10 20.06
N SER A 49 0.11 -2.06 20.66
CA SER A 49 0.03 -2.21 22.12
C SER A 49 1.09 -3.16 22.69
N ALA A 50 1.51 -4.17 21.89
CA ALA A 50 2.57 -5.12 22.27
C ALA A 50 3.25 -5.69 21.00
N GLY A 51 4.35 -6.41 21.20
CA GLY A 51 5.17 -6.97 20.13
C GLY A 51 6.12 -5.95 19.52
N ALA A 52 6.79 -6.33 18.44
CA ALA A 52 7.78 -5.51 17.74
C ALA A 52 7.50 -5.47 16.24
N LEU A 53 7.70 -4.30 15.62
CA LEU A 53 7.75 -4.11 14.18
C LEU A 53 9.19 -3.75 13.80
N LEU A 54 9.75 -4.46 12.82
CA LEU A 54 11.08 -4.17 12.29
C LEU A 54 10.99 -3.75 10.83
N ILE A 55 11.67 -2.66 10.50
CA ILE A 55 11.86 -2.19 9.11
C ILE A 55 13.36 -2.19 8.85
N ASP A 56 13.79 -2.87 7.79
CA ASP A 56 15.21 -3.03 7.41
C ASP A 56 16.10 -3.53 8.57
N GLY A 57 15.54 -4.44 9.37
CA GLY A 57 16.23 -5.05 10.54
C GLY A 57 16.26 -4.19 11.80
N HIS A 58 15.72 -2.97 11.76
CA HIS A 58 15.68 -2.07 12.91
C HIS A 58 14.27 -2.06 13.52
N GLU A 59 14.19 -2.24 14.83
CA GLU A 59 12.92 -2.14 15.55
C GLU A 59 12.42 -0.69 15.53
N VAL A 60 11.15 -0.52 15.15
CA VAL A 60 10.49 0.79 15.05
C VAL A 60 9.19 0.79 15.84
N ARG A 61 8.84 1.92 16.40
CA ARG A 61 7.54 2.14 17.03
C ARG A 61 6.80 3.26 16.29
N LEU A 62 5.86 2.88 15.46
CA LEU A 62 5.09 3.82 14.67
C LEU A 62 3.86 4.30 15.47
N THR A 63 3.75 5.60 15.66
CA THR A 63 2.60 6.25 16.33
C THR A 63 1.90 7.28 15.45
N VAL A 64 2.55 7.65 14.35
CA VAL A 64 2.01 8.56 13.32
C VAL A 64 2.52 8.14 11.94
N PRO A 65 1.75 8.39 10.86
CA PRO A 65 2.10 8.02 9.48
C PRO A 65 3.43 8.59 8.97
N SER A 66 3.82 9.78 9.42
CA SER A 66 5.10 10.39 8.98
C SER A 66 6.31 9.54 9.35
N GLN A 67 6.29 8.88 10.52
CA GLN A 67 7.36 7.97 10.93
C GLN A 67 7.47 6.77 9.97
N ALA A 68 6.35 6.20 9.52
CA ALA A 68 6.37 5.14 8.52
C ALA A 68 6.95 5.63 7.20
N ALA A 69 6.55 6.82 6.76
CA ALA A 69 7.09 7.45 5.55
C ALA A 69 8.61 7.69 5.66
N ASP A 70 9.11 8.14 6.81
CA ASP A 70 10.55 8.33 7.06
C ASP A 70 11.35 7.02 6.98
N HIS A 71 10.69 5.88 7.25
CA HIS A 71 11.24 4.53 7.05
C HIS A 71 10.96 3.94 5.66
N GLY A 72 10.53 4.74 4.70
CA GLY A 72 10.28 4.29 3.32
C GLY A 72 9.05 3.40 3.15
N VAL A 73 8.06 3.50 4.05
CA VAL A 73 6.78 2.84 3.92
C VAL A 73 5.77 3.79 3.30
N GLY A 74 5.08 3.36 2.24
CA GLY A 74 3.99 4.09 1.61
C GLY A 74 2.66 3.37 1.82
N TYR A 75 1.55 4.12 1.77
CA TYR A 75 0.20 3.60 1.98
C TYR A 75 -0.75 4.05 0.88
N ILE A 76 -1.33 3.10 0.20
CA ILE A 76 -2.34 3.30 -0.83
C ILE A 76 -3.70 2.96 -0.21
N PRO A 77 -4.49 3.96 0.19
CA PRO A 77 -5.68 3.76 0.99
C PRO A 77 -6.86 3.24 0.17
N ARG A 78 -7.77 2.58 0.86
CA ARG A 78 -9.06 2.12 0.35
C ARG A 78 -9.92 3.27 -0.20
N GLU A 79 -9.96 4.40 0.51
CA GLU A 79 -10.71 5.60 0.13
C GLU A 79 -9.76 6.67 -0.41
N ARG A 80 -9.20 6.45 -1.62
CA ARG A 80 -8.21 7.34 -2.24
C ARG A 80 -8.64 8.81 -2.34
N ARG A 81 -9.95 9.08 -2.48
CA ARG A 81 -10.48 10.43 -2.68
C ARG A 81 -10.45 11.28 -1.42
N THR A 82 -10.47 10.66 -0.25
CA THR A 82 -10.49 11.34 1.05
C THR A 82 -9.18 11.16 1.82
N GLU A 83 -8.49 10.04 1.62
CA GLU A 83 -7.27 9.70 2.37
C GLU A 83 -6.00 9.72 1.50
N GLY A 84 -6.14 9.50 0.20
CA GLY A 84 -5.00 9.37 -0.72
C GLY A 84 -4.60 10.67 -1.41
N LEU A 85 -5.56 11.54 -1.71
CA LEU A 85 -5.41 12.73 -2.56
C LEU A 85 -6.06 13.96 -1.95
N VAL A 86 -5.54 15.12 -2.32
CA VAL A 86 -6.22 16.42 -2.19
C VAL A 86 -6.79 16.76 -3.56
N LEU A 87 -8.06 16.41 -3.80
CA LEU A 87 -8.70 16.46 -5.13
C LEU A 87 -8.72 17.86 -5.76
N SER A 88 -8.74 18.91 -4.94
CA SER A 88 -8.72 20.31 -5.37
C SER A 88 -7.32 20.81 -5.74
N LEU A 89 -6.29 20.00 -5.57
CA LEU A 89 -4.92 20.35 -5.96
C LEU A 89 -4.52 19.69 -7.29
N PRO A 90 -3.56 20.30 -7.99
CA PRO A 90 -2.96 19.73 -9.21
C PRO A 90 -2.38 18.33 -9.03
N VAL A 91 -2.29 17.58 -10.13
CA VAL A 91 -1.62 16.27 -10.20
C VAL A 91 -0.19 16.37 -9.68
N ALA A 92 0.58 17.38 -10.16
CA ALA A 92 1.97 17.59 -9.75
C ALA A 92 2.09 17.76 -8.23
N VAL A 93 1.26 18.61 -7.63
CA VAL A 93 1.28 18.87 -6.19
C VAL A 93 0.95 17.58 -5.40
N ASN A 94 -0.08 16.84 -5.81
CA ASN A 94 -0.43 15.57 -5.15
C ASN A 94 0.72 14.56 -5.19
N MET A 95 1.46 14.46 -6.31
CA MET A 95 2.60 13.54 -6.45
C MET A 95 3.78 13.91 -5.58
N THR A 96 3.92 15.16 -5.16
CA THR A 96 5.08 15.65 -4.41
C THR A 96 4.81 15.89 -2.93
N LEU A 97 3.55 15.80 -2.48
CA LEU A 97 3.18 16.06 -1.07
C LEU A 97 4.02 15.28 -0.05
N SER A 98 4.32 14.00 -0.31
CA SER A 98 5.09 13.15 0.61
C SER A 98 6.61 13.31 0.48
N SER A 99 7.09 14.09 -0.50
CA SER A 99 8.52 14.33 -0.78
C SER A 99 8.90 15.81 -0.70
N LEU A 100 8.10 16.65 -0.08
CA LEU A 100 8.35 18.09 0.04
C LEU A 100 9.74 18.44 0.59
N PRO A 101 10.29 17.75 1.61
CA PRO A 101 11.64 18.04 2.09
C PRO A 101 12.73 17.89 1.02
N THR A 102 12.62 16.87 0.16
CA THR A 102 13.60 16.57 -0.89
C THR A 102 13.46 17.47 -2.12
N ASN A 103 12.30 18.12 -2.30
CA ASN A 103 11.99 19.01 -3.41
C ASN A 103 12.34 20.47 -3.13
N ARG A 104 12.97 20.78 -1.98
CA ARG A 104 13.40 22.12 -1.64
C ARG A 104 14.75 22.46 -2.26
N ILE A 105 14.87 23.67 -2.79
CA ILE A 105 16.12 24.31 -3.16
C ILE A 105 16.23 25.57 -2.30
N THR A 106 17.33 25.70 -1.56
CA THR A 106 17.56 26.85 -0.64
C THR A 106 16.41 27.08 0.35
N GLY A 107 15.72 26.00 0.79
CA GLY A 107 14.61 26.08 1.74
C GLY A 107 13.22 26.33 1.12
N ALA A 108 13.14 26.69 -0.16
CA ALA A 108 11.88 26.86 -0.89
C ALA A 108 11.56 25.65 -1.78
N ILE A 109 10.26 25.39 -1.99
CA ILE A 109 9.82 24.36 -2.96
C ILE A 109 10.16 24.83 -4.37
N SER A 110 10.84 23.98 -5.14
CA SER A 110 11.16 24.26 -6.54
C SER A 110 10.01 23.80 -7.43
N LEU A 111 9.23 24.77 -7.93
CA LEU A 111 8.11 24.47 -8.84
C LEU A 111 8.58 23.78 -10.12
N SER A 112 9.70 24.18 -10.70
CA SER A 112 10.24 23.53 -11.91
C SER A 112 10.61 22.07 -11.68
N ARG A 113 11.21 21.75 -10.53
CA ARG A 113 11.52 20.38 -10.11
C ARG A 113 10.26 19.56 -9.87
N GLU A 114 9.28 20.14 -9.19
CA GLU A 114 7.97 19.50 -8.96
C GLU A 114 7.30 19.11 -10.27
N LEU A 115 7.19 20.05 -11.23
CA LEU A 115 6.60 19.79 -12.54
C LEU A 115 7.37 18.72 -13.32
N GLN A 116 8.71 18.76 -13.27
CA GLN A 116 9.53 17.75 -13.94
C GLN A 116 9.35 16.35 -13.35
N LEU A 117 9.33 16.23 -12.02
CA LEU A 117 9.08 14.97 -11.33
C LEU A 117 7.68 14.41 -11.68
N ALA A 118 6.67 15.27 -11.68
CA ALA A 118 5.32 14.88 -12.03
C ALA A 118 5.21 14.38 -13.49
N LYS A 119 5.86 15.06 -14.45
CA LYS A 119 5.90 14.61 -15.85
C LYS A 119 6.53 13.23 -15.97
N ASN A 120 7.67 12.99 -15.31
CA ASN A 120 8.34 11.70 -15.33
C ASN A 120 7.42 10.56 -14.81
N TRP A 121 6.66 10.83 -13.74
CA TRP A 121 5.72 9.85 -13.20
C TRP A 121 4.49 9.66 -14.07
N VAL A 122 3.98 10.72 -14.71
CA VAL A 122 2.88 10.64 -15.68
C VAL A 122 3.27 9.69 -16.82
N ASP A 123 4.48 9.84 -17.33
CA ASP A 123 5.01 9.00 -18.42
C ASP A 123 5.25 7.55 -17.93
N LYS A 124 5.96 7.37 -16.79
CA LYS A 124 6.29 6.03 -16.24
C LYS A 124 5.03 5.20 -15.94
N LEU A 125 4.02 5.81 -15.31
CA LEU A 125 2.77 5.14 -14.92
C LEU A 125 1.66 5.25 -15.97
N ARG A 126 1.94 5.85 -17.14
CA ARG A 126 0.95 6.06 -18.22
C ARG A 126 -0.33 6.71 -17.70
N ILE A 127 -0.20 7.81 -16.93
CA ILE A 127 -1.34 8.51 -16.35
C ILE A 127 -2.02 9.34 -17.44
N ARG A 128 -3.29 9.11 -17.67
CA ARG A 128 -4.08 9.89 -18.61
C ARG A 128 -4.55 11.17 -17.95
N THR A 129 -3.85 12.26 -18.21
CA THR A 129 -4.16 13.62 -17.75
C THR A 129 -3.91 14.62 -18.88
N PRO A 130 -4.70 15.70 -19.02
CA PRO A 130 -4.43 16.75 -20.01
C PRO A 130 -3.12 17.50 -19.69
N SER A 131 -2.76 17.64 -18.42
CA SER A 131 -1.50 18.23 -17.98
C SER A 131 -1.23 17.87 -16.51
N VAL A 132 0.00 18.08 -16.03
CA VAL A 132 0.35 17.88 -14.61
C VAL A 132 -0.23 18.97 -13.69
N GLU A 133 -0.66 20.09 -14.26
CA GLU A 133 -1.36 21.19 -13.57
C GLU A 133 -2.87 20.94 -13.46
N ALA A 134 -3.42 19.94 -14.15
CA ALA A 134 -4.83 19.57 -14.05
C ALA A 134 -5.17 19.12 -12.62
N LEU A 135 -6.36 19.45 -12.15
CA LEU A 135 -6.84 19.03 -10.82
C LEU A 135 -7.08 17.53 -10.79
N CYS A 136 -6.69 16.88 -9.69
CA CYS A 136 -6.92 15.44 -9.49
C CYS A 136 -8.41 15.06 -9.52
N LEU A 137 -9.29 15.98 -9.18
CA LEU A 137 -10.75 15.79 -9.28
C LEU A 137 -11.21 15.37 -10.68
N ASN A 138 -10.55 15.87 -11.73
CA ASN A 138 -10.90 15.64 -13.14
C ASN A 138 -10.39 14.31 -13.69
N LEU A 139 -9.62 13.53 -12.93
CA LEU A 139 -9.09 12.26 -13.35
C LEU A 139 -10.08 11.12 -13.10
N SER A 140 -10.01 10.08 -13.94
CA SER A 140 -10.69 8.80 -13.67
C SER A 140 -10.14 8.12 -12.42
N GLY A 141 -10.90 7.20 -11.83
CA GLY A 141 -10.50 6.48 -10.63
C GLY A 141 -9.16 5.76 -10.75
N GLY A 142 -8.90 5.10 -11.87
CA GLY A 142 -7.61 4.43 -12.12
C GLY A 142 -6.45 5.42 -12.22
N ASN A 143 -6.62 6.58 -12.87
CA ASN A 143 -5.59 7.60 -12.91
C ASN A 143 -5.36 8.27 -11.55
N GLN A 144 -6.40 8.47 -10.74
CA GLN A 144 -6.28 8.91 -9.36
C GLN A 144 -5.44 7.92 -8.53
N GLN A 145 -5.67 6.60 -8.69
CA GLN A 145 -4.90 5.56 -8.02
C GLN A 145 -3.41 5.62 -8.39
N LYS A 146 -3.11 5.81 -9.68
CA LYS A 146 -1.73 5.99 -10.17
C LYS A 146 -1.05 7.24 -9.58
N VAL A 147 -1.79 8.34 -9.37
CA VAL A 147 -1.26 9.54 -8.70
C VAL A 147 -0.92 9.25 -7.24
N VAL A 148 -1.75 8.50 -6.51
CA VAL A 148 -1.43 8.07 -5.13
C VAL A 148 -0.16 7.21 -5.11
N LEU A 149 -0.03 6.27 -6.05
CA LEU A 149 1.18 5.47 -6.16
C LEU A 149 2.41 6.33 -6.45
N ALA A 150 2.32 7.23 -7.45
CA ALA A 150 3.40 8.16 -7.80
C ALA A 150 3.86 9.00 -6.61
N LYS A 151 2.95 9.42 -5.74
CA LYS A 151 3.26 10.15 -4.50
C LYS A 151 4.24 9.39 -3.62
N TRP A 152 4.01 8.10 -3.40
CA TRP A 152 4.87 7.28 -2.54
C TRP A 152 6.17 6.85 -3.23
N MET A 153 6.10 6.53 -4.52
CA MET A 153 7.30 6.23 -5.29
C MET A 153 8.23 7.45 -5.40
N ASN A 154 7.67 8.66 -5.54
CA ASN A 154 8.46 9.89 -5.51
C ASN A 154 9.08 10.17 -4.13
N ALA A 155 8.46 9.69 -3.06
CA ALA A 155 9.01 9.71 -1.70
C ALA A 155 9.99 8.54 -1.43
N GLN A 156 10.38 7.79 -2.47
CA GLN A 156 11.31 6.65 -2.38
C GLN A 156 10.84 5.53 -1.47
N ALA A 157 9.52 5.32 -1.37
CA ALA A 157 8.99 4.17 -0.64
C ALA A 157 9.44 2.87 -1.31
N HIS A 158 9.97 1.95 -0.49
CA HIS A 158 10.39 0.61 -0.90
C HIS A 158 9.55 -0.50 -0.25
N ILE A 159 8.63 -0.11 0.63
CA ILE A 159 7.57 -0.95 1.18
C ILE A 159 6.26 -0.23 0.91
N LEU A 160 5.30 -0.91 0.28
CA LEU A 160 3.99 -0.36 -0.03
C LEU A 160 2.88 -1.19 0.61
N ILE A 161 1.95 -0.52 1.27
CA ILE A 161 0.74 -1.13 1.80
C ILE A 161 -0.42 -0.74 0.88
N PHE A 162 -0.99 -1.71 0.19
CA PHE A 162 -2.17 -1.56 -0.64
C PHE A 162 -3.42 -2.01 0.12
N ASP A 163 -4.20 -1.07 0.57
CA ASP A 163 -5.46 -1.32 1.27
C ASP A 163 -6.63 -1.22 0.29
N HIS A 164 -7.11 -2.36 -0.21
CA HIS A 164 -8.20 -2.48 -1.18
C HIS A 164 -8.00 -1.57 -2.42
N PRO A 165 -6.86 -1.66 -3.12
CA PRO A 165 -6.44 -0.68 -4.13
C PRO A 165 -7.36 -0.62 -5.35
N THR A 166 -8.15 -1.65 -5.60
CA THR A 166 -9.03 -1.79 -6.77
C THR A 166 -10.47 -1.39 -6.49
N ARG A 167 -10.77 -0.99 -5.26
CA ARG A 167 -12.14 -0.63 -4.86
C ARG A 167 -12.68 0.55 -5.66
N GLY A 168 -13.88 0.34 -6.22
CA GLY A 168 -14.58 1.35 -7.01
C GLY A 168 -13.93 1.66 -8.36
N LEU A 169 -13.08 0.76 -8.87
CA LEU A 169 -12.54 0.81 -10.23
C LEU A 169 -13.35 -0.09 -11.17
N ASP A 170 -13.41 0.29 -12.44
CA ASP A 170 -13.88 -0.58 -13.50
C ASP A 170 -12.87 -1.71 -13.79
N VAL A 171 -13.31 -2.73 -14.55
CA VAL A 171 -12.50 -3.93 -14.83
C VAL A 171 -11.17 -3.58 -15.50
N GLY A 172 -11.16 -2.66 -16.47
CA GLY A 172 -9.94 -2.26 -17.17
C GLY A 172 -8.95 -1.56 -16.23
N ALA A 173 -9.45 -0.66 -15.36
CA ALA A 173 -8.62 0.02 -14.38
C ALA A 173 -8.08 -0.93 -13.29
N LYS A 174 -8.83 -1.98 -12.93
CA LYS A 174 -8.35 -3.03 -12.03
C LYS A 174 -7.13 -3.76 -12.60
N GLU A 175 -7.22 -4.20 -13.87
CA GLU A 175 -6.10 -4.87 -14.54
C GLU A 175 -4.84 -3.98 -14.60
N GLU A 176 -5.01 -2.68 -14.89
CA GLU A 176 -3.89 -1.74 -14.86
C GLU A 176 -3.22 -1.67 -13.46
N VAL A 177 -4.01 -1.75 -12.37
CA VAL A 177 -3.48 -1.78 -10.99
C VAL A 177 -2.79 -3.12 -10.68
N TYR A 178 -3.31 -4.24 -11.18
CA TYR A 178 -2.67 -5.54 -11.01
C TYR A 178 -1.31 -5.62 -11.70
N GLU A 179 -1.22 -5.09 -12.94
CA GLU A 179 0.05 -4.97 -13.66
C GLU A 179 1.04 -4.13 -12.83
N LEU A 180 0.62 -2.96 -12.33
CA LEU A 180 1.47 -2.10 -11.50
C LEU A 180 1.98 -2.80 -10.23
N ILE A 181 1.16 -3.60 -9.55
CA ILE A 181 1.57 -4.36 -8.36
C ILE A 181 2.63 -5.40 -8.74
N ARG A 182 2.47 -6.09 -9.88
CA ARG A 182 3.46 -7.07 -10.38
C ARG A 182 4.78 -6.38 -10.75
N ASP A 183 4.72 -5.31 -11.53
CA ASP A 183 5.90 -4.56 -11.96
C ASP A 183 6.69 -4.04 -10.75
N LEU A 184 6.03 -3.47 -9.75
CA LEU A 184 6.65 -2.99 -8.51
C LEU A 184 7.31 -4.13 -7.72
N SER A 185 6.66 -5.28 -7.64
CA SER A 185 7.21 -6.47 -6.99
C SER A 185 8.47 -6.95 -7.72
N GLU A 186 8.45 -7.00 -9.05
CA GLU A 186 9.60 -7.35 -9.88
C GLU A 186 10.74 -6.30 -9.77
N GLU A 187 10.42 -5.01 -9.62
CA GLU A 187 11.38 -3.95 -9.31
C GLU A 187 11.96 -4.07 -7.88
N GLY A 188 11.45 -5.01 -7.08
CA GLY A 188 11.93 -5.32 -5.73
C GLY A 188 11.24 -4.54 -4.61
N VAL A 189 10.12 -3.88 -4.87
CA VAL A 189 9.30 -3.26 -3.81
C VAL A 189 8.60 -4.36 -3.00
N ALA A 190 8.68 -4.27 -1.67
CA ALA A 190 7.96 -5.17 -0.77
C ALA A 190 6.51 -4.68 -0.61
N ILE A 191 5.52 -5.56 -0.73
CA ILE A 191 4.12 -5.16 -0.79
C ILE A 191 3.28 -5.93 0.23
N VAL A 192 2.52 -5.22 1.07
CA VAL A 192 1.40 -5.77 1.84
C VAL A 192 0.12 -5.46 1.07
N LEU A 193 -0.73 -6.45 0.85
CA LEU A 193 -1.97 -6.31 0.08
C LEU A 193 -3.19 -6.82 0.86
N THR A 194 -4.21 -5.99 1.01
CA THR A 194 -5.58 -6.43 1.26
C THR A 194 -6.41 -6.18 0.00
N ALA A 195 -7.26 -7.12 -0.37
CA ALA A 195 -8.08 -7.01 -1.57
C ALA A 195 -9.57 -7.22 -1.26
N ASP A 196 -10.44 -6.82 -2.21
CA ASP A 196 -11.89 -6.97 -2.09
C ASP A 196 -12.35 -8.42 -2.33
N THR A 197 -11.59 -9.18 -3.12
CA THR A 197 -11.91 -10.56 -3.46
C THR A 197 -10.74 -11.51 -3.18
N LEU A 198 -11.07 -12.79 -2.95
CA LEU A 198 -10.05 -13.82 -2.76
C LEU A 198 -9.30 -14.12 -4.06
N GLU A 199 -9.95 -13.97 -5.21
CA GLU A 199 -9.31 -14.11 -6.52
C GLU A 199 -8.18 -13.10 -6.69
N GLU A 200 -8.43 -11.83 -6.35
CA GLU A 200 -7.39 -10.79 -6.37
C GLU A 200 -6.23 -11.15 -5.45
N THR A 201 -6.54 -11.55 -4.20
CA THR A 201 -5.51 -11.96 -3.22
C THR A 201 -4.70 -13.14 -3.74
N ILE A 202 -5.34 -14.21 -4.20
CA ILE A 202 -4.68 -15.42 -4.71
C ILE A 202 -3.88 -15.10 -5.99
N GLY A 203 -4.44 -14.27 -6.87
CA GLY A 203 -3.83 -13.92 -8.15
C GLY A 203 -2.54 -13.12 -8.03
N LEU A 204 -2.47 -12.22 -7.06
CA LEU A 204 -1.40 -11.22 -6.93
C LEU A 204 -0.33 -11.59 -5.90
N CYS A 205 -0.66 -12.36 -4.85
CA CYS A 205 0.24 -12.56 -3.73
C CYS A 205 1.20 -13.74 -3.92
N HIS A 206 2.37 -13.65 -3.30
CA HIS A 206 3.36 -14.73 -3.19
C HIS A 206 3.13 -15.55 -1.90
N SER A 207 2.63 -14.91 -0.86
CA SER A 207 2.23 -15.54 0.39
C SER A 207 0.95 -14.90 0.93
N ILE A 208 0.16 -15.65 1.69
CA ILE A 208 -1.12 -15.16 2.23
C ILE A 208 -1.21 -15.51 3.71
N LEU A 209 -1.47 -14.50 4.54
CA LEU A 209 -1.91 -14.68 5.92
C LEU A 209 -3.42 -14.64 5.96
N VAL A 210 -4.03 -15.61 6.62
CA VAL A 210 -5.47 -15.61 6.87
C VAL A 210 -5.73 -15.22 8.32
N MET A 211 -6.58 -14.22 8.52
CA MET A 211 -6.94 -13.71 9.83
C MET A 211 -8.40 -13.99 10.16
N ARG A 212 -8.65 -14.42 11.39
CA ARG A 212 -9.96 -14.59 11.98
C ARG A 212 -9.91 -14.22 13.45
N ASP A 213 -10.91 -13.46 13.93
CA ASP A 213 -11.05 -13.08 15.34
C ASP A 213 -9.76 -12.48 15.95
N GLY A 214 -9.08 -11.63 15.16
CA GLY A 214 -7.86 -10.96 15.57
C GLY A 214 -6.61 -11.85 15.63
N GLN A 215 -6.62 -13.03 15.04
CA GLN A 215 -5.47 -13.95 15.02
C GLN A 215 -5.15 -14.45 13.61
N VAL A 216 -3.90 -14.80 13.37
CA VAL A 216 -3.49 -15.54 12.17
C VAL A 216 -3.86 -17.01 12.34
N THR A 217 -4.81 -17.48 11.55
CA THR A 217 -5.30 -18.88 11.60
C THR A 217 -4.62 -19.78 10.58
N ALA A 218 -4.07 -19.23 9.50
CA ALA A 218 -3.32 -19.98 8.51
C ALA A 218 -2.33 -19.09 7.74
N ARG A 219 -1.33 -19.75 7.13
CA ARG A 219 -0.38 -19.16 6.18
C ARG A 219 -0.30 -20.05 4.96
N PHE A 220 -0.35 -19.45 3.79
CA PHE A 220 -0.27 -20.15 2.51
C PHE A 220 0.90 -19.61 1.70
N ASP A 221 1.68 -20.54 1.13
CA ASP A 221 2.53 -20.24 0.00
C ASP A 221 1.62 -20.09 -1.23
N ALA A 222 1.64 -18.93 -1.84
CA ALA A 222 0.85 -18.60 -3.02
C ALA A 222 1.75 -18.25 -4.22
N SER A 223 2.97 -18.76 -4.24
CA SER A 223 3.90 -18.64 -5.36
C SER A 223 3.36 -19.34 -6.62
N PRO A 224 3.87 -19.03 -7.81
CA PRO A 224 3.46 -19.70 -9.05
C PRO A 224 3.49 -21.23 -8.93
N GLY A 225 2.39 -21.88 -9.26
CA GLY A 225 2.23 -23.34 -9.16
C GLY A 225 1.82 -23.86 -7.76
N ARG A 226 1.72 -22.99 -6.73
CA ARG A 226 1.31 -23.35 -5.36
C ARG A 226 0.12 -22.53 -4.86
N LYS A 227 -0.61 -21.90 -5.77
CA LYS A 227 -1.77 -21.07 -5.42
C LYS A 227 -2.82 -21.86 -4.65
N PRO A 228 -3.24 -21.43 -3.43
CA PRO A 228 -4.34 -22.05 -2.71
C PRO A 228 -5.66 -21.84 -3.47
N SER A 229 -6.65 -22.70 -3.22
CA SER A 229 -8.01 -22.45 -3.68
C SER A 229 -8.71 -21.46 -2.76
N GLN A 230 -9.78 -20.79 -3.24
CA GLN A 230 -10.62 -19.94 -2.38
C GLN A 230 -11.19 -20.73 -1.19
N VAL A 231 -11.56 -21.99 -1.40
CA VAL A 231 -12.10 -22.86 -0.34
C VAL A 231 -11.09 -23.08 0.77
N ASP A 232 -9.78 -23.22 0.43
CA ASP A 232 -8.74 -23.37 1.43
C ASP A 232 -8.64 -22.15 2.32
N LEU A 233 -8.71 -20.95 1.74
CA LEU A 233 -8.72 -19.68 2.50
C LEU A 233 -9.98 -19.54 3.36
N ILE A 234 -11.17 -19.79 2.79
CA ILE A 234 -12.46 -19.64 3.47
C ILE A 234 -12.52 -20.51 4.73
N ARG A 235 -12.01 -21.75 4.67
CA ARG A 235 -11.99 -22.65 5.86
C ARG A 235 -11.29 -22.05 7.08
N HIS A 236 -10.36 -21.13 6.86
CA HIS A 236 -9.61 -20.47 7.93
C HIS A 236 -10.13 -19.07 8.26
N MET A 237 -11.06 -18.53 7.46
CA MET A 237 -11.66 -17.21 7.66
C MET A 237 -12.94 -17.26 8.52
N VAL A 238 -13.58 -18.43 8.59
CA VAL A 238 -14.86 -18.63 9.29
C VAL A 238 -14.76 -19.66 10.40
#